data_7f7bdaaaa47f80460488487c184b85da
#
_entry.id   7f7bdaaaa47f80460488487c184b85da
#
_cell.length_a   1.000
_cell.length_b   1.000
_cell.length_c   1.000
_cell.angle_alpha   90.00
_cell.angle_beta   90.00
_cell.angle_gamma   90.00
#
_symmetry.space_group_name_H-M   'P 1'
#
loop_
_entity.id
_entity.type
_entity.pdbx_description
1 polymer ?
#
loop_
_entity_poly.entity_id
_entity_poly.type
_entity_poly.pdbx_seq_one_letter_code
_entity_poly.pdbx_strand_id
1 'polypeptide(L)'
;ITSEEVVGWAFSPTKSKIAFTLAEVLITLGIIGVVAAMTMPALIQRQNEKATVVKLKKAYSVLENAYRLAKEENGDFSGWISGNDKIEDTRVLAETFKKYLKVSQDCGFNSGCLPSGYVKHLDGTDYVDYDSRDNEYRMVLADGTALMFHLETNDYLTCKKDEHCGSIKVFTGNKKSGYKWGKDFFILDFTHNRIIPQGHYEDRYRPFEQYCNITDHRRENGTGCAAWVIFNENMDYLHCPEKLGWDKARSCKE
;
A
#
# COMPACT_ATOMS: atom_id res chain seq x y z
N ILE A 1 18.74 -18.69 94.51
CA ILE A 1 19.57 -18.49 93.34
C ILE A 1 18.59 -18.31 92.17
N THR A 2 18.35 -17.07 91.82
CA THR A 2 17.43 -16.62 90.79
C THR A 2 18.16 -16.35 89.48
N SER A 3 17.77 -17.04 88.48
CA SER A 3 18.24 -16.75 87.06
C SER A 3 17.39 -15.64 86.45
N GLU A 4 18.05 -14.53 86.11
CA GLU A 4 17.45 -13.45 85.33
C GLU A 4 17.37 -13.82 83.80
N GLU A 5 16.15 -13.82 83.27
CA GLU A 5 15.92 -13.91 81.85
C GLU A 5 16.21 -12.55 81.16
N VAL A 6 17.19 -12.51 80.30
CA VAL A 6 17.45 -11.35 79.45
C VAL A 6 16.55 -11.42 78.23
N VAL A 7 15.52 -10.57 78.17
CA VAL A 7 14.65 -10.41 77.02
C VAL A 7 15.38 -9.56 75.98
N GLY A 8 15.85 -10.22 74.93
CA GLY A 8 16.46 -9.58 73.76
C GLY A 8 15.38 -8.95 72.87
N TRP A 9 15.35 -7.62 72.77
CA TRP A 9 14.54 -6.87 71.82
C TRP A 9 15.17 -6.98 70.41
N ALA A 10 14.59 -7.83 69.60
CA ALA A 10 14.96 -7.88 68.16
C ALA A 10 14.38 -6.66 67.42
N PHE A 11 15.23 -5.70 67.07
CA PHE A 11 14.89 -4.63 66.18
C PHE A 11 14.75 -5.21 64.77
N SER A 12 13.51 -5.37 64.32
CA SER A 12 13.22 -5.68 62.93
C SER A 12 13.44 -4.41 62.08
N PRO A 13 14.27 -4.41 61.06
CA PRO A 13 14.44 -3.22 60.21
C PRO A 13 13.14 -2.98 59.46
N THR A 14 12.46 -1.90 59.79
CA THR A 14 11.32 -1.41 59.01
C THR A 14 11.80 -1.05 57.62
N LYS A 15 11.44 -1.88 56.59
CA LYS A 15 11.61 -1.54 55.21
C LYS A 15 10.85 -0.23 54.94
N SER A 16 11.57 0.86 54.76
CA SER A 16 10.97 2.14 54.34
C SER A 16 10.27 1.91 52.99
N LYS A 17 8.95 1.95 53.00
CA LYS A 17 8.17 1.98 51.77
C LYS A 17 8.39 3.35 51.14
N ILE A 18 9.09 3.39 50.03
CA ILE A 18 9.22 4.60 49.19
C ILE A 18 7.81 4.88 48.65
N ALA A 19 7.15 5.88 49.21
CA ALA A 19 5.85 6.36 48.75
C ALA A 19 6.10 7.55 47.79
N PHE A 20 5.62 7.45 46.54
CA PHE A 20 5.67 8.56 45.60
C PHE A 20 4.66 9.65 46.03
N THR A 21 5.06 10.89 45.86
CA THR A 21 4.16 12.04 46.07
C THR A 21 3.20 12.19 44.89
N LEU A 22 2.01 12.70 45.12
CA LEU A 22 1.03 12.99 44.04
C LEU A 22 1.61 13.91 42.99
N ALA A 23 2.44 14.88 43.38
CA ALA A 23 3.10 15.81 42.47
C ALA A 23 4.09 15.12 41.52
N GLU A 24 4.92 14.18 42.03
CA GLU A 24 5.84 13.40 41.20
C GLU A 24 5.12 12.57 40.17
N VAL A 25 4.01 11.92 40.55
CA VAL A 25 3.18 11.12 39.64
C VAL A 25 2.54 12.02 38.56
N LEU A 26 2.01 13.17 38.93
CA LEU A 26 1.39 14.10 37.95
C LEU A 26 2.40 14.69 36.97
N ILE A 27 3.60 15.05 37.45
CA ILE A 27 4.67 15.57 36.58
C ILE A 27 5.14 14.48 35.61
N THR A 28 5.39 13.27 36.09
CA THR A 28 5.85 12.16 35.24
C THR A 28 4.82 11.77 34.19
N LEU A 29 3.53 11.68 34.56
CA LEU A 29 2.44 11.43 33.60
C LEU A 29 2.30 12.56 32.58
N GLY A 30 2.48 13.83 33.02
CA GLY A 30 2.47 14.97 32.12
C GLY A 30 3.58 14.90 31.08
N ILE A 31 4.81 14.61 31.48
CA ILE A 31 5.96 14.48 30.58
C ILE A 31 5.76 13.30 29.60
N ILE A 32 5.33 12.13 30.10
CA ILE A 32 5.06 10.96 29.27
C ILE A 32 3.95 11.27 28.26
N GLY A 33 2.88 11.95 28.68
CA GLY A 33 1.78 12.34 27.82
C GLY A 33 2.22 13.25 26.66
N VAL A 34 3.04 14.26 26.92
CA VAL A 34 3.56 15.18 25.89
C VAL A 34 4.49 14.44 24.92
N VAL A 35 5.43 13.65 25.43
CA VAL A 35 6.36 12.87 24.58
C VAL A 35 5.59 11.87 23.70
N ALA A 36 4.62 11.14 24.29
CA ALA A 36 3.79 10.21 23.54
C ALA A 36 2.98 10.91 22.44
N ALA A 37 2.36 12.07 22.75
CA ALA A 37 1.58 12.83 21.77
C ALA A 37 2.42 13.26 20.55
N MET A 38 3.70 13.57 20.73
CA MET A 38 4.60 13.97 19.64
C MET A 38 5.16 12.77 18.87
N THR A 39 5.38 11.63 19.51
CA THR A 39 6.07 10.48 18.88
C THR A 39 5.12 9.46 18.25
N MET A 40 3.91 9.27 18.80
CA MET A 40 2.95 8.27 18.28
C MET A 40 2.54 8.48 16.83
N PRO A 41 2.20 9.70 16.35
CA PRO A 41 1.80 9.90 14.96
C PRO A 41 2.89 9.46 13.96
N ALA A 42 4.14 9.80 14.22
CA ALA A 42 5.26 9.42 13.36
C ALA A 42 5.51 7.90 13.36
N LEU A 43 5.36 7.25 14.51
CA LEU A 43 5.51 5.80 14.61
C LEU A 43 4.38 5.07 13.85
N ILE A 44 3.13 5.50 14.02
CA ILE A 44 1.97 4.93 13.31
C ILE A 44 2.13 5.10 11.81
N GLN A 45 2.57 6.27 11.34
CA GLN A 45 2.81 6.51 9.91
C GLN A 45 3.84 5.53 9.35
N ARG A 46 4.99 5.37 10.00
CA ARG A 46 6.02 4.41 9.58
C ARG A 46 5.54 2.96 9.57
N GLN A 47 4.71 2.57 10.53
CA GLN A 47 4.12 1.22 10.54
C GLN A 47 3.13 1.02 9.39
N ASN A 48 2.32 2.02 9.07
CA ASN A 48 1.39 1.98 7.93
C ASN A 48 2.15 1.90 6.60
N GLU A 49 3.24 2.65 6.44
CA GLU A 49 4.10 2.59 5.25
C GLU A 49 4.70 1.19 5.07
N LYS A 50 5.26 0.60 6.13
CA LYS A 50 5.76 -0.78 6.09
C LYS A 50 4.67 -1.79 5.74
N ALA A 51 3.47 -1.65 6.30
CA ALA A 51 2.34 -2.51 5.98
C ALA A 51 1.92 -2.37 4.52
N THR A 52 1.93 -1.15 3.96
CA THR A 52 1.67 -0.89 2.55
C THR A 52 2.71 -1.56 1.64
N VAL A 53 3.99 -1.43 1.96
CA VAL A 53 5.08 -2.11 1.23
C VAL A 53 4.85 -3.61 1.16
N VAL A 54 4.58 -4.25 2.31
CA VAL A 54 4.36 -5.70 2.38
C VAL A 54 3.13 -6.12 1.57
N LYS A 55 2.02 -5.38 1.70
CA LYS A 55 0.78 -5.67 0.96
C LYS A 55 0.97 -5.52 -0.55
N LEU A 56 1.61 -4.44 -1.00
CA LEU A 56 1.83 -4.22 -2.43
C LEU A 56 2.76 -5.26 -3.04
N LYS A 57 3.87 -5.60 -2.36
CA LYS A 57 4.77 -6.67 -2.81
C LYS A 57 4.06 -8.01 -2.91
N LYS A 58 3.23 -8.34 -1.91
CA LYS A 58 2.42 -9.55 -1.93
C LYS A 58 1.43 -9.54 -3.10
N ALA A 59 0.70 -8.45 -3.31
CA ALA A 59 -0.25 -8.31 -4.41
C ALA A 59 0.46 -8.47 -5.76
N TYR A 60 1.60 -7.82 -5.96
CA TYR A 60 2.42 -7.95 -7.15
C TYR A 60 2.83 -9.41 -7.40
N SER A 61 3.40 -10.09 -6.40
CA SER A 61 3.82 -11.49 -6.52
C SER A 61 2.66 -12.43 -6.84
N VAL A 62 1.49 -12.22 -6.22
CA VAL A 62 0.30 -13.04 -6.45
C VAL A 62 -0.26 -12.80 -7.86
N LEU A 63 -0.27 -11.56 -8.34
CA LEU A 63 -0.73 -11.20 -9.68
C LEU A 63 0.22 -11.73 -10.77
N GLU A 64 1.54 -11.61 -10.58
CA GLU A 64 2.54 -12.19 -11.48
C GLU A 64 2.36 -13.71 -11.61
N ASN A 65 2.18 -14.40 -10.48
CA ASN A 65 1.94 -15.84 -10.49
C ASN A 65 0.62 -16.18 -11.18
N ALA A 66 -0.46 -15.45 -10.90
CA ALA A 66 -1.77 -15.64 -11.54
C ALA A 66 -1.67 -15.45 -13.06
N TYR A 67 -0.95 -14.41 -13.51
CA TYR A 67 -0.74 -14.14 -14.93
C TYR A 67 0.03 -15.27 -15.62
N ARG A 68 1.12 -15.74 -15.00
CA ARG A 68 1.90 -16.88 -15.50
C ARG A 68 1.06 -18.13 -15.65
N LEU A 69 0.29 -18.51 -14.62
CA LEU A 69 -0.59 -19.68 -14.64
C LEU A 69 -1.70 -19.53 -15.69
N ALA A 70 -2.28 -18.32 -15.81
CA ALA A 70 -3.28 -18.03 -16.83
C ALA A 70 -2.72 -18.19 -18.26
N LYS A 71 -1.48 -17.77 -18.50
CA LYS A 71 -0.79 -17.98 -19.78
C LYS A 71 -0.50 -19.44 -20.06
N GLU A 72 -0.09 -20.21 -19.06
CA GLU A 72 0.16 -21.65 -19.20
C GLU A 72 -1.12 -22.41 -19.57
N GLU A 73 -2.27 -22.01 -19.02
CA GLU A 73 -3.57 -22.67 -19.27
C GLU A 73 -4.24 -22.21 -20.57
N ASN A 74 -4.21 -20.90 -20.87
CA ASN A 74 -5.01 -20.30 -21.93
C ASN A 74 -4.18 -19.78 -23.13
N GLY A 75 -2.87 -19.92 -23.10
CA GLY A 75 -1.97 -19.36 -24.12
C GLY A 75 -1.74 -17.86 -23.95
N ASP A 76 -1.37 -17.19 -25.04
CA ASP A 76 -1.08 -15.76 -25.01
C ASP A 76 -2.31 -14.90 -24.76
N PHE A 77 -2.11 -13.79 -24.07
CA PHE A 77 -3.15 -12.83 -23.65
C PHE A 77 -4.13 -12.46 -24.76
N SER A 78 -3.66 -12.24 -25.99
CA SER A 78 -4.50 -11.90 -27.14
C SER A 78 -5.53 -13.00 -27.49
N GLY A 79 -5.33 -14.23 -27.04
CA GLY A 79 -6.27 -15.33 -27.22
C GLY A 79 -7.35 -15.42 -26.12
N TRP A 80 -7.24 -14.66 -25.04
CA TRP A 80 -8.21 -14.71 -23.95
C TRP A 80 -9.46 -13.85 -24.21
N ILE A 81 -9.34 -12.82 -24.99
CA ILE A 81 -10.29 -11.74 -25.18
C ILE A 81 -10.66 -11.57 -26.66
N SER A 82 -11.84 -11.02 -26.92
CA SER A 82 -12.38 -10.91 -28.29
C SER A 82 -11.89 -9.70 -29.06
N GLY A 83 -11.53 -8.61 -28.37
CA GLY A 83 -11.20 -7.32 -28.97
C GLY A 83 -12.39 -6.51 -29.47
N ASN A 84 -13.60 -6.99 -29.31
CA ASN A 84 -14.81 -6.36 -29.83
C ASN A 84 -15.56 -5.51 -28.81
N ASP A 85 -15.48 -5.89 -27.53
CA ASP A 85 -16.15 -5.22 -26.42
C ASP A 85 -15.17 -5.09 -25.26
N LYS A 86 -14.68 -3.87 -25.02
CA LYS A 86 -13.73 -3.56 -23.96
C LYS A 86 -14.25 -3.91 -22.56
N ILE A 87 -15.53 -3.72 -22.30
CA ILE A 87 -16.15 -4.03 -20.99
C ILE A 87 -16.17 -5.54 -20.78
N GLU A 88 -16.65 -6.28 -21.79
CA GLU A 88 -16.69 -7.75 -21.71
C GLU A 88 -15.27 -8.34 -21.66
N ASP A 89 -14.35 -7.82 -22.46
CA ASP A 89 -12.96 -8.27 -22.43
C ASP A 89 -12.27 -7.96 -21.09
N THR A 90 -12.59 -6.83 -20.46
CA THR A 90 -12.13 -6.53 -19.09
C THR A 90 -12.69 -7.52 -18.07
N ARG A 91 -13.96 -7.94 -18.24
CA ARG A 91 -14.57 -9.00 -17.42
C ARG A 91 -13.83 -10.32 -17.57
N VAL A 92 -13.64 -10.76 -18.81
CA VAL A 92 -12.95 -12.03 -19.12
C VAL A 92 -11.54 -12.03 -18.53
N LEU A 93 -10.80 -10.92 -18.68
CA LEU A 93 -9.48 -10.75 -18.09
C LEU A 93 -9.53 -10.93 -16.55
N ALA A 94 -10.40 -10.19 -15.87
CA ALA A 94 -10.53 -10.22 -14.42
C ALA A 94 -10.94 -11.62 -13.91
N GLU A 95 -11.89 -12.27 -14.57
CA GLU A 95 -12.34 -13.62 -14.23
C GLU A 95 -11.26 -14.68 -14.49
N THR A 96 -10.43 -14.50 -15.50
CA THR A 96 -9.27 -15.36 -15.75
C THR A 96 -8.26 -15.28 -14.59
N PHE A 97 -7.94 -14.06 -14.12
CA PHE A 97 -7.09 -13.90 -12.94
C PHE A 97 -7.73 -14.47 -11.68
N LYS A 98 -9.04 -14.28 -11.51
CA LYS A 98 -9.81 -14.72 -10.34
C LYS A 98 -9.65 -16.21 -10.05
N LYS A 99 -9.49 -17.05 -11.06
CA LYS A 99 -9.28 -18.50 -10.90
C LYS A 99 -8.06 -18.82 -10.02
N TYR A 100 -7.05 -17.95 -10.01
CA TYR A 100 -5.78 -18.14 -9.31
C TYR A 100 -5.64 -17.24 -8.07
N LEU A 101 -6.66 -16.41 -7.77
CA LEU A 101 -6.68 -15.46 -6.68
C LEU A 101 -7.61 -15.91 -5.54
N LYS A 102 -7.23 -15.66 -4.30
CA LYS A 102 -8.11 -15.84 -3.15
C LYS A 102 -8.98 -14.60 -2.97
N VAL A 103 -10.12 -14.56 -3.68
CA VAL A 103 -11.07 -13.46 -3.67
C VAL A 103 -12.06 -13.64 -2.52
N SER A 104 -12.26 -12.61 -1.70
CA SER A 104 -13.27 -12.56 -0.62
C SER A 104 -14.55 -11.83 -1.03
N GLN A 105 -14.46 -10.88 -1.98
CA GLN A 105 -15.60 -10.15 -2.51
C GLN A 105 -15.36 -9.85 -3.99
N ASP A 106 -16.35 -10.08 -4.82
CA ASP A 106 -16.36 -9.77 -6.24
C ASP A 106 -17.50 -8.79 -6.52
N CYS A 107 -17.16 -7.57 -6.93
CA CYS A 107 -18.12 -6.53 -7.27
C CYS A 107 -18.37 -6.41 -8.77
N GLY A 108 -17.53 -7.04 -9.60
CA GLY A 108 -17.58 -6.81 -11.03
C GLY A 108 -17.40 -5.32 -11.36
N PHE A 109 -18.32 -4.78 -12.15
CA PHE A 109 -18.34 -3.34 -12.48
C PHE A 109 -19.16 -2.50 -11.47
N ASN A 110 -19.76 -3.12 -10.46
CA ASN A 110 -20.55 -2.40 -9.47
C ASN A 110 -19.64 -1.77 -8.39
N SER A 111 -20.15 -0.74 -7.73
CA SER A 111 -19.54 -0.14 -6.55
C SER A 111 -19.56 -1.06 -5.33
N GLY A 112 -18.80 -0.72 -4.30
CA GLY A 112 -18.80 -1.39 -2.99
C GLY A 112 -17.55 -2.20 -2.67
N CYS A 113 -16.61 -2.38 -3.61
CA CYS A 113 -15.32 -2.99 -3.33
C CYS A 113 -14.27 -1.99 -2.85
N LEU A 114 -14.46 -0.73 -3.20
CA LEU A 114 -13.60 0.37 -2.79
C LEU A 114 -14.37 1.28 -1.83
N PRO A 115 -13.65 2.08 -1.06
CA PRO A 115 -14.29 3.17 -0.34
C PRO A 115 -14.82 4.22 -1.32
N SER A 116 -16.00 4.74 -1.04
CA SER A 116 -16.57 5.87 -1.79
C SER A 116 -15.72 7.14 -1.64
N GLY A 117 -15.68 7.95 -2.67
CA GLY A 117 -15.01 9.24 -2.71
C GLY A 117 -13.79 9.28 -3.63
N TYR A 118 -13.26 10.49 -3.80
CA TYR A 118 -12.15 10.73 -4.72
C TYR A 118 -10.83 10.17 -4.21
N VAL A 119 -10.14 9.45 -5.07
CA VAL A 119 -8.71 9.17 -4.90
C VAL A 119 -7.95 10.44 -5.25
N LYS A 120 -7.13 10.90 -4.34
CA LYS A 120 -6.35 12.12 -4.47
C LYS A 120 -5.02 11.84 -5.16
N HIS A 121 -4.48 12.86 -5.79
CA HIS A 121 -3.07 12.87 -6.18
C HIS A 121 -2.18 12.78 -4.93
N LEU A 122 -0.90 12.50 -5.12
CA LEU A 122 0.07 12.39 -4.02
C LEU A 122 0.18 13.69 -3.22
N ASP A 123 0.05 14.85 -3.88
CA ASP A 123 0.01 16.19 -3.26
C ASP A 123 -1.27 16.48 -2.47
N GLY A 124 -2.31 15.65 -2.63
CA GLY A 124 -3.58 15.77 -1.90
C GLY A 124 -4.72 16.43 -2.65
N THR A 125 -4.52 16.86 -3.90
CA THR A 125 -5.61 17.35 -4.75
C THR A 125 -6.53 16.21 -5.17
N ASP A 126 -7.83 16.49 -5.36
CA ASP A 126 -8.82 15.48 -5.76
C ASP A 126 -8.63 15.08 -7.22
N TYR A 127 -8.92 13.79 -7.52
CA TYR A 127 -8.75 13.26 -8.87
C TYR A 127 -9.99 12.51 -9.38
N VAL A 128 -10.23 11.28 -8.93
CA VAL A 128 -11.29 10.42 -9.46
C VAL A 128 -11.92 9.57 -8.34
N ASP A 129 -13.24 9.41 -8.41
CA ASP A 129 -13.93 8.37 -7.66
C ASP A 129 -13.88 7.06 -8.46
N TYR A 130 -13.02 6.14 -8.05
CA TYR A 130 -12.86 4.86 -8.72
C TYR A 130 -13.94 3.84 -8.37
N ASP A 131 -14.67 4.03 -7.27
CA ASP A 131 -15.75 3.10 -6.92
C ASP A 131 -17.00 3.31 -7.79
N SER A 132 -17.14 4.51 -8.36
CA SER A 132 -18.28 4.85 -9.25
C SER A 132 -18.03 4.60 -10.74
N ARG A 133 -16.80 4.23 -11.15
CA ARG A 133 -16.50 3.98 -12.58
C ARG A 133 -17.12 2.69 -13.07
N ASP A 134 -17.73 2.73 -14.25
CA ASP A 134 -18.44 1.60 -14.90
C ASP A 134 -17.54 0.74 -15.80
N ASN A 135 -16.30 1.16 -16.05
CA ASN A 135 -15.34 0.49 -16.92
C ASN A 135 -14.18 -0.20 -16.17
N GLU A 136 -14.29 -0.33 -14.86
CA GLU A 136 -13.30 -0.96 -13.98
C GLU A 136 -13.91 -2.21 -13.34
N TYR A 137 -13.32 -3.39 -13.54
CA TYR A 137 -13.76 -4.60 -12.85
C TYR A 137 -13.07 -4.71 -11.49
N ARG A 138 -13.84 -4.84 -10.41
CA ARG A 138 -13.35 -4.75 -9.04
C ARG A 138 -13.50 -6.05 -8.28
N MET A 139 -12.50 -6.40 -7.51
CA MET A 139 -12.56 -7.49 -6.54
C MET A 139 -11.69 -7.19 -5.30
N VAL A 140 -12.00 -7.85 -4.18
CA VAL A 140 -11.23 -7.75 -2.94
C VAL A 140 -10.64 -9.12 -2.62
N LEU A 141 -9.35 -9.17 -2.36
CA LEU A 141 -8.64 -10.37 -1.93
C LEU A 141 -8.93 -10.68 -0.45
N ALA A 142 -8.66 -11.92 -0.03
CA ALA A 142 -8.87 -12.37 1.34
C ALA A 142 -8.09 -11.57 2.41
N ASP A 143 -7.02 -10.87 2.03
CA ASP A 143 -6.25 -10.00 2.92
C ASP A 143 -6.72 -8.53 2.95
N GLY A 144 -7.84 -8.24 2.27
CA GLY A 144 -8.44 -6.91 2.17
C GLY A 144 -7.82 -6.00 1.11
N THR A 145 -6.86 -6.47 0.32
CA THR A 145 -6.35 -5.73 -0.84
C THR A 145 -7.42 -5.73 -1.93
N ALA A 146 -7.79 -4.54 -2.43
CA ALA A 146 -8.70 -4.47 -3.57
C ALA A 146 -7.93 -4.31 -4.88
N LEU A 147 -8.43 -4.98 -5.91
CA LEU A 147 -7.90 -4.96 -7.26
C LEU A 147 -8.93 -4.36 -8.21
N MET A 148 -8.47 -3.58 -9.17
CA MET A 148 -9.28 -3.07 -10.28
C MET A 148 -8.58 -3.36 -11.60
N PHE A 149 -9.26 -4.05 -12.47
CA PHE A 149 -8.78 -4.40 -13.81
C PHE A 149 -9.36 -3.42 -14.81
N HIS A 150 -8.52 -2.96 -15.72
CA HIS A 150 -8.89 -2.05 -16.79
C HIS A 150 -8.07 -2.36 -18.04
N LEU A 151 -8.75 -2.57 -19.16
CA LEU A 151 -8.11 -2.57 -20.47
C LEU A 151 -7.99 -1.13 -20.99
N GLU A 152 -6.87 -0.79 -21.60
CA GLU A 152 -6.68 0.53 -22.18
C GLU A 152 -7.47 0.69 -23.50
N THR A 153 -7.13 1.59 -24.36
CA THR A 153 -7.85 1.95 -25.59
C THR A 153 -7.99 0.79 -26.60
N ASN A 154 -8.58 1.05 -27.75
CA ASN A 154 -8.95 0.07 -28.78
C ASN A 154 -7.82 -0.84 -29.31
N ASP A 155 -6.57 -0.54 -28.98
CA ASP A 155 -5.39 -1.30 -29.42
C ASP A 155 -4.87 -2.33 -28.41
N TYR A 156 -5.64 -2.64 -27.33
CA TYR A 156 -5.20 -3.58 -26.29
C TYR A 156 -4.96 -5.02 -26.78
N LEU A 157 -5.53 -5.41 -27.93
CA LEU A 157 -5.20 -6.67 -28.61
C LEU A 157 -3.89 -6.61 -29.38
N THR A 158 -3.55 -5.44 -29.89
CA THR A 158 -2.38 -5.22 -30.74
C THR A 158 -1.26 -4.53 -30.00
N CYS A 159 -1.39 -4.34 -28.68
CA CYS A 159 -0.31 -3.78 -27.88
C CYS A 159 0.96 -4.59 -28.17
N LYS A 160 2.00 -3.90 -28.62
CA LYS A 160 3.25 -4.55 -29.00
C LYS A 160 3.87 -5.26 -27.82
N LYS A 161 4.72 -6.21 -28.09
CA LYS A 161 5.52 -6.90 -27.09
C LYS A 161 6.18 -5.87 -26.19
N ASP A 162 5.87 -5.91 -24.88
CA ASP A 162 6.29 -4.97 -23.84
C ASP A 162 5.61 -3.58 -23.84
N GLU A 163 4.62 -3.33 -24.71
CA GLU A 163 3.74 -2.18 -24.60
C GLU A 163 2.60 -2.45 -23.59
N HIS A 164 2.07 -1.38 -23.03
CA HIS A 164 0.99 -1.37 -22.07
C HIS A 164 -0.34 -1.80 -22.73
N CYS A 165 -0.88 -2.95 -22.33
CA CYS A 165 -2.17 -3.47 -22.82
C CYS A 165 -3.33 -3.05 -21.92
N GLY A 166 -3.07 -2.85 -20.64
CA GLY A 166 -4.02 -2.44 -19.64
C GLY A 166 -3.37 -2.30 -18.27
N SER A 167 -4.16 -2.03 -17.26
CA SER A 167 -3.68 -1.79 -15.91
C SER A 167 -4.45 -2.57 -14.85
N ILE A 168 -3.76 -2.94 -13.81
CA ILE A 168 -4.32 -3.45 -12.56
C ILE A 168 -3.98 -2.43 -11.48
N LYS A 169 -5.00 -1.75 -10.98
CA LYS A 169 -4.84 -0.83 -9.85
C LYS A 169 -4.99 -1.62 -8.56
N VAL A 170 -4.06 -1.42 -7.64
CA VAL A 170 -3.97 -2.11 -6.36
C VAL A 170 -4.24 -1.13 -5.24
N PHE A 171 -5.29 -1.37 -4.48
CA PHE A 171 -5.61 -0.61 -3.28
C PHE A 171 -5.18 -1.39 -2.04
N THR A 172 -4.22 -0.84 -1.29
CA THR A 172 -3.65 -1.44 -0.08
C THR A 172 -4.14 -0.79 1.21
N GLY A 173 -4.88 0.33 1.08
CA GLY A 173 -5.29 1.17 2.20
C GLY A 173 -6.41 0.57 3.04
N ASN A 174 -6.71 1.29 4.12
CA ASN A 174 -7.81 0.99 5.04
C ASN A 174 -9.04 1.83 4.63
N LYS A 175 -10.24 1.24 4.62
CA LYS A 175 -11.51 1.88 4.20
C LYS A 175 -11.94 3.13 5.01
N LYS A 176 -11.10 3.66 5.91
CA LYS A 176 -11.46 4.77 6.83
C LYS A 176 -10.77 6.10 6.55
N SER A 177 -9.88 6.21 5.57
CA SER A 177 -9.10 7.44 5.32
C SER A 177 -9.15 7.87 3.86
N GLY A 178 -8.95 9.15 3.60
CA GLY A 178 -8.82 9.67 2.23
C GLY A 178 -7.61 9.04 1.52
N TYR A 179 -7.85 8.50 0.34
CA TYR A 179 -6.89 7.69 -0.40
C TYR A 179 -6.06 8.56 -1.32
N LYS A 180 -4.80 8.15 -1.49
CA LYS A 180 -3.87 8.83 -2.38
C LYS A 180 -3.15 7.85 -3.30
N TRP A 181 -2.95 8.27 -4.54
CA TRP A 181 -1.97 7.65 -5.42
C TRP A 181 -0.60 7.66 -4.75
N GLY A 182 0.15 6.58 -4.94
CA GLY A 182 1.48 6.44 -4.34
C GLY A 182 1.51 6.29 -2.82
N LYS A 183 0.35 6.22 -2.16
CA LYS A 183 0.26 5.94 -0.73
C LYS A 183 -0.66 4.77 -0.41
N ASP A 184 -1.82 4.75 -1.01
CA ASP A 184 -2.85 3.73 -0.81
C ASP A 184 -3.22 3.01 -2.10
N PHE A 185 -3.06 3.70 -3.24
CA PHE A 185 -3.30 3.21 -4.59
C PHE A 185 -2.01 3.15 -5.39
N PHE A 186 -1.84 2.06 -6.13
CA PHE A 186 -0.69 1.80 -6.99
C PHE A 186 -1.14 1.20 -8.31
N ILE A 187 -0.38 1.41 -9.39
CA ILE A 187 -0.69 0.88 -10.71
C ILE A 187 0.38 -0.13 -11.13
N LEU A 188 -0.10 -1.27 -11.58
CA LEU A 188 0.68 -2.28 -12.27
C LEU A 188 0.16 -2.36 -13.71
N ASP A 189 1.00 -2.16 -14.67
CA ASP A 189 0.67 -2.37 -16.07
C ASP A 189 0.82 -3.84 -16.42
N PHE A 190 0.00 -4.36 -17.29
CA PHE A 190 0.26 -5.66 -17.87
C PHE A 190 0.52 -5.55 -19.37
N THR A 191 1.42 -6.37 -19.83
CA THR A 191 1.85 -6.52 -21.22
C THR A 191 1.53 -7.94 -21.67
N HIS A 192 1.83 -8.27 -22.92
CA HIS A 192 1.71 -9.66 -23.40
C HIS A 192 2.56 -10.67 -22.60
N ASN A 193 3.59 -10.23 -21.91
CA ASN A 193 4.57 -11.14 -21.30
C ASN A 193 4.57 -11.15 -19.77
N ARG A 194 4.29 -10.01 -19.13
CA ARG A 194 4.48 -9.82 -17.69
C ARG A 194 3.65 -8.66 -17.14
N ILE A 195 3.58 -8.60 -15.83
CA ILE A 195 3.07 -7.44 -15.11
C ILE A 195 4.25 -6.54 -14.75
N ILE A 196 4.12 -5.24 -14.99
CA ILE A 196 5.18 -4.24 -14.77
C ILE A 196 4.65 -3.17 -13.82
N PRO A 197 5.28 -2.92 -12.67
CA PRO A 197 4.87 -1.81 -11.81
C PRO A 197 5.25 -0.46 -12.44
N GLN A 198 4.30 0.51 -12.46
CA GLN A 198 4.56 1.84 -12.98
C GLN A 198 5.65 2.57 -12.20
N GLY A 199 6.40 3.41 -12.89
CA GLY A 199 7.56 4.12 -12.35
C GLY A 199 8.85 3.29 -12.30
N HIS A 200 8.93 2.18 -13.06
CA HIS A 200 10.17 1.40 -13.18
C HIS A 200 11.26 2.20 -13.95
N TYR A 201 12.48 1.73 -13.90
CA TYR A 201 13.65 2.44 -14.45
C TYR A 201 13.49 2.85 -15.95
N GLU A 202 12.84 2.02 -16.74
CA GLU A 202 12.62 2.26 -18.17
C GLU A 202 11.24 2.85 -18.50
N ASP A 203 10.45 3.22 -17.49
CA ASP A 203 9.10 3.76 -17.69
C ASP A 203 9.17 5.16 -18.29
N ARG A 204 8.81 5.27 -19.59
CA ARG A 204 8.80 6.53 -20.32
C ARG A 204 7.50 7.32 -20.16
N TYR A 205 6.44 6.67 -19.71
CA TYR A 205 5.12 7.27 -19.60
C TYR A 205 4.87 7.83 -18.20
N ARG A 206 5.33 7.12 -17.15
CA ARG A 206 5.13 7.47 -15.75
C ARG A 206 6.43 7.31 -14.93
N PRO A 207 7.54 7.95 -15.37
CA PRO A 207 8.83 7.80 -14.67
C PRO A 207 8.70 8.22 -13.20
N PHE A 208 9.34 7.47 -12.32
CA PHE A 208 9.32 7.68 -10.87
C PHE A 208 9.61 9.13 -10.49
N GLU A 209 10.67 9.71 -11.02
CA GLU A 209 11.15 11.05 -10.68
C GLU A 209 10.12 12.14 -10.96
N GLN A 210 9.21 11.89 -11.89
CA GLN A 210 8.18 12.85 -12.30
C GLN A 210 6.82 12.56 -11.69
N TYR A 211 6.44 11.28 -11.58
CA TYR A 211 5.10 10.87 -11.17
C TYR A 211 5.05 10.25 -9.76
N CYS A 212 6.13 10.39 -8.98
CA CYS A 212 6.18 9.99 -7.58
C CYS A 212 6.89 11.05 -6.70
N ASN A 213 6.39 12.28 -6.73
CA ASN A 213 6.98 13.40 -6.01
C ASN A 213 5.91 14.17 -5.22
N ILE A 214 5.97 14.12 -3.89
CA ILE A 214 4.98 14.75 -3.00
C ILE A 214 4.87 16.27 -3.16
N THR A 215 5.89 16.92 -3.71
CA THR A 215 5.92 18.37 -3.93
C THR A 215 5.48 18.80 -5.34
N ASP A 216 5.23 17.85 -6.24
CA ASP A 216 4.82 18.13 -7.61
C ASP A 216 3.29 18.13 -7.73
N HIS A 217 2.72 19.16 -8.37
CA HIS A 217 1.28 19.34 -8.56
C HIS A 217 0.79 18.89 -9.95
N ARG A 218 1.60 18.11 -10.67
CA ARG A 218 1.17 17.60 -11.98
C ARG A 218 0.00 16.64 -11.86
N ARG A 219 -0.78 16.59 -12.91
CA ARG A 219 -1.86 15.62 -13.05
C ARG A 219 -1.29 14.19 -12.97
N GLU A 220 -2.00 13.30 -12.30
CA GLU A 220 -1.65 11.89 -12.11
C GLU A 220 -0.39 11.64 -11.25
N ASN A 221 0.06 12.65 -10.50
CA ASN A 221 1.17 12.49 -9.55
C ASN A 221 0.81 11.44 -8.48
N GLY A 222 1.73 10.54 -8.24
CA GLY A 222 1.59 9.36 -7.38
C GLY A 222 1.40 8.05 -8.14
N THR A 223 1.06 8.09 -9.45
CA THR A 223 0.89 6.86 -10.24
C THR A 223 2.22 6.13 -10.48
N GLY A 224 3.33 6.86 -10.61
CA GLY A 224 4.69 6.29 -10.83
C GLY A 224 5.39 5.77 -9.58
N CYS A 225 4.70 5.51 -8.46
CA CYS A 225 5.35 5.08 -7.22
C CYS A 225 5.45 3.56 -7.05
N ALA A 226 4.70 2.77 -7.81
CA ALA A 226 4.57 1.33 -7.56
C ALA A 226 5.90 0.59 -7.63
N ALA A 227 6.70 0.84 -8.66
CA ALA A 227 7.99 0.20 -8.85
C ALA A 227 8.97 0.51 -7.72
N TRP A 228 8.98 1.77 -7.27
CA TRP A 228 9.83 2.16 -6.15
C TRP A 228 9.53 1.35 -4.90
N VAL A 229 8.24 1.27 -4.53
CA VAL A 229 7.80 0.54 -3.33
C VAL A 229 8.13 -0.95 -3.42
N ILE A 230 7.95 -1.56 -4.60
CA ILE A 230 8.19 -2.99 -4.81
C ILE A 230 9.68 -3.32 -4.78
N PHE A 231 10.53 -2.52 -5.45
CA PHE A 231 11.95 -2.85 -5.65
C PHE A 231 12.86 -2.29 -4.55
N ASN A 232 12.56 -1.09 -4.00
CA ASN A 232 13.35 -0.50 -2.92
C ASN A 232 12.78 -0.76 -1.52
N GLU A 233 11.60 -1.40 -1.40
CA GLU A 233 10.97 -1.81 -0.14
C GLU A 233 10.75 -0.69 0.87
N ASN A 234 10.57 0.54 0.38
CA ASN A 234 10.31 1.72 1.20
C ASN A 234 9.36 2.71 0.51
N MET A 235 8.91 3.70 1.27
CA MET A 235 8.10 4.82 0.80
C MET A 235 8.78 6.16 1.12
N ASP A 236 10.11 6.19 1.05
CA ASP A 236 10.93 7.34 1.43
C ASP A 236 10.68 8.58 0.56
N TYR A 237 10.10 8.43 -0.64
CA TYR A 237 9.61 9.55 -1.46
C TYR A 237 8.54 10.41 -0.76
N LEU A 238 7.92 9.92 0.31
CA LEU A 238 7.03 10.71 1.15
C LEU A 238 7.77 11.65 2.12
N HIS A 239 9.10 11.49 2.26
CA HIS A 239 9.91 12.16 3.27
C HIS A 239 11.10 12.96 2.70
N CYS A 240 11.73 12.46 1.61
CA CYS A 240 12.91 13.10 1.01
C CYS A 240 12.95 12.93 -0.52
N PRO A 241 11.89 13.35 -1.25
CA PRO A 241 11.74 13.07 -2.68
C PRO A 241 12.89 13.61 -3.53
N GLU A 242 13.50 14.73 -3.13
CA GLU A 242 14.58 15.40 -3.88
C GLU A 242 15.88 14.59 -3.93
N LYS A 243 16.10 13.70 -2.95
CA LYS A 243 17.30 12.85 -2.88
C LYS A 243 17.18 11.59 -3.71
N LEU A 244 15.96 11.15 -4.01
CA LEU A 244 15.67 9.83 -4.53
C LEU A 244 15.56 9.80 -6.05
N GLY A 245 15.96 8.68 -6.65
CA GLY A 245 15.85 8.42 -8.08
C GLY A 245 16.51 7.11 -8.46
N TRP A 246 16.19 6.62 -9.66
CA TRP A 246 16.79 5.38 -10.13
C TRP A 246 18.31 5.47 -10.29
N ASP A 247 18.82 6.68 -10.56
CA ASP A 247 20.26 6.99 -10.68
C ASP A 247 20.80 7.78 -9.45
N LYS A 248 20.02 7.81 -8.34
CA LYS A 248 20.36 8.52 -7.11
C LYS A 248 20.27 7.58 -5.90
N ALA A 249 20.15 8.17 -4.69
CA ALA A 249 19.93 7.42 -3.46
C ALA A 249 18.62 6.60 -3.51
N ARG A 250 18.62 5.45 -2.86
CA ARG A 250 17.47 4.54 -2.78
C ARG A 250 16.73 4.66 -1.45
N SER A 251 17.25 5.44 -0.52
CA SER A 251 16.63 5.73 0.78
C SER A 251 17.00 7.11 1.30
N CYS A 252 16.21 7.64 2.25
CA CYS A 252 16.52 8.90 2.93
C CYS A 252 17.79 8.82 3.80
N LYS A 253 18.30 7.63 4.06
CA LYS A 253 19.46 7.40 4.93
C LYS A 253 20.78 7.34 4.16
N GLU A 254 20.72 7.20 2.86
CA GLU A 254 21.86 7.32 1.96
C GLU A 254 22.09 8.80 1.60
#